data_66a1aea91cd5d02da4ca49ab3a8b0d88
#
_entry.id   66a1aea91cd5d02da4ca49ab3a8b0d88
#
_cell.length_a   1.000
_cell.length_b   1.000
_cell.length_c   1.000
_cell.angle_alpha   90.00
_cell.angle_beta   90.00
_cell.angle_gamma   90.00
#
_symmetry.space_group_name_H-M   'P 1'
#
loop_
_entity.id
_entity.type
_entity.pdbx_description
1 polymer ?
#
loop_
_entity_poly.entity_id
_entity_poly.type
_entity_poly.pdbx_seq_one_letter_code
_entity_poly.pdbx_strand_id
1 'polypeptide(L)'
;MKKNIAVVYGGDSSEFVVSVRSSENVYNAITEAGFTAWKVQIKGLDWEVYTNGNPIANVDKSDFSFIHDGKKIQFDFAYITIHGTPGEDGKLQGYFDLVKIPYSTCGVYSSALTFNKYFCSNYLRTFGITMAKSVRLFKGDKIDADQLIEKLGLPVFVKPNAGGSSFGVTKVKEKAQLQEALELAMTESDDILVEEFIDGKEFTCGLVKIAGEKIVFPVTEVIPQNEFFDYEAKYVAGKTDEITPARISAELTQKVQQLSSKIYDLCDCSGIVRIDYILKDNEFYFLEVNTTPGMTATSFVPQQIAAMDRKLGDVLGLIIEDKLK
;
A
#
# COMPACT_ATOMS: atom_id res chain seq x y z
N MET A 1 -1.94 23.41 23.05
CA MET A 1 -2.81 22.22 23.22
C MET A 1 -2.22 21.10 22.43
N LYS A 2 -2.34 19.84 22.87
CA LYS A 2 -1.95 18.68 22.06
C LYS A 2 -2.84 18.62 20.82
N LYS A 3 -2.25 18.22 19.69
CA LYS A 3 -2.97 18.04 18.43
C LYS A 3 -3.83 16.77 18.46
N ASN A 4 -5.04 16.85 17.93
CA ASN A 4 -5.96 15.71 17.80
C ASN A 4 -5.74 15.01 16.47
N ILE A 5 -5.28 13.78 16.53
CA ILE A 5 -4.95 12.97 15.34
C ILE A 5 -6.02 11.88 15.17
N ALA A 6 -6.70 11.88 14.04
CA ALA A 6 -7.57 10.78 13.66
C ALA A 6 -6.73 9.63 13.06
N VAL A 7 -6.75 8.47 13.70
CA VAL A 7 -6.23 7.23 13.09
C VAL A 7 -7.40 6.59 12.34
N VAL A 8 -7.42 6.83 11.03
CA VAL A 8 -8.51 6.45 10.14
C VAL A 8 -8.30 5.04 9.62
N TYR A 9 -9.26 4.15 9.88
CA TYR A 9 -9.17 2.73 9.57
C TYR A 9 -10.50 2.15 9.07
N GLY A 10 -10.47 0.92 8.59
CA GLY A 10 -11.62 0.21 8.06
C GLY A 10 -11.55 0.09 6.55
N GLY A 11 -12.42 0.78 5.83
CA GLY A 11 -12.53 0.74 4.37
C GLY A 11 -13.55 -0.29 3.88
N ASP A 12 -13.71 -0.35 2.56
CA ASP A 12 -14.72 -1.17 1.89
C ASP A 12 -14.10 -2.33 1.09
N SER A 13 -12.80 -2.55 1.27
CA SER A 13 -12.06 -3.64 0.61
C SER A 13 -12.00 -4.90 1.47
N SER A 14 -11.59 -6.01 0.85
CA SER A 14 -11.28 -7.28 1.52
C SER A 14 -10.17 -7.17 2.57
N GLU A 15 -9.42 -6.04 2.59
CA GLU A 15 -8.32 -5.77 3.51
C GLU A 15 -8.75 -5.09 4.82
N PHE A 16 -10.05 -4.98 5.10
CA PHE A 16 -10.60 -4.36 6.33
C PHE A 16 -9.90 -4.84 7.62
N VAL A 17 -9.70 -6.16 7.75
CA VAL A 17 -9.06 -6.75 8.95
C VAL A 17 -7.60 -6.30 9.10
N VAL A 18 -6.89 -6.15 8.00
CA VAL A 18 -5.49 -5.65 8.00
C VAL A 18 -5.44 -4.19 8.45
N SER A 19 -6.39 -3.38 7.94
CA SER A 19 -6.54 -1.98 8.34
C SER A 19 -6.80 -1.84 9.85
N VAL A 20 -7.68 -2.67 10.42
CA VAL A 20 -7.94 -2.69 11.87
C VAL A 20 -6.67 -2.97 12.65
N ARG A 21 -5.89 -4.01 12.27
CA ARG A 21 -4.63 -4.35 12.95
C ARG A 21 -3.56 -3.27 12.81
N SER A 22 -3.44 -2.66 11.62
CA SER A 22 -2.53 -1.54 11.37
C SER A 22 -2.88 -0.35 12.24
N SER A 23 -4.17 -0.04 12.39
CA SER A 23 -4.63 1.09 13.19
C SER A 23 -4.27 0.98 14.68
N GLU A 24 -4.25 -0.23 15.26
CA GLU A 24 -3.83 -0.42 16.66
C GLU A 24 -2.36 -0.03 16.87
N ASN A 25 -1.48 -0.51 16.01
CA ASN A 25 -0.05 -0.21 16.10
C ASN A 25 0.22 1.28 15.87
N VAL A 26 -0.44 1.88 14.88
CA VAL A 26 -0.33 3.32 14.58
C VAL A 26 -0.89 4.19 15.72
N TYR A 27 -2.04 3.82 16.29
CA TYR A 27 -2.63 4.51 17.42
C TYR A 27 -1.68 4.56 18.61
N ASN A 28 -1.09 3.43 18.98
CA ASN A 28 -0.12 3.34 20.06
C ASN A 28 1.12 4.20 19.75
N ALA A 29 1.68 4.07 18.56
CA ALA A 29 2.87 4.83 18.14
C ALA A 29 2.64 6.36 18.16
N ILE A 30 1.49 6.84 17.67
CA ILE A 30 1.13 8.27 17.69
C ILE A 30 0.92 8.76 19.12
N THR A 31 0.30 7.94 19.98
CA THR A 31 0.11 8.26 21.41
C THR A 31 1.44 8.38 22.15
N GLU A 32 2.36 7.43 21.91
CA GLU A 32 3.74 7.44 22.44
C GLU A 32 4.53 8.67 21.96
N ALA A 33 4.30 9.11 20.71
CA ALA A 33 4.88 10.34 20.18
C ALA A 33 4.31 11.63 20.82
N GLY A 34 3.33 11.52 21.73
CA GLY A 34 2.82 12.63 22.54
C GLY A 34 1.59 13.34 21.98
N PHE A 35 1.00 12.86 20.89
CA PHE A 35 -0.26 13.41 20.34
C PHE A 35 -1.49 12.85 21.06
N THR A 36 -2.64 13.48 20.86
CA THR A 36 -3.93 12.92 21.24
C THR A 36 -4.50 12.13 20.06
N ALA A 37 -4.47 10.80 20.14
CA ALA A 37 -4.95 9.95 19.07
C ALA A 37 -6.41 9.51 19.30
N TRP A 38 -7.18 9.43 18.21
CA TRP A 38 -8.55 8.94 18.18
C TRP A 38 -8.68 7.92 17.05
N LYS A 39 -9.29 6.78 17.31
CA LYS A 39 -9.58 5.78 16.28
C LYS A 39 -10.87 6.16 15.57
N VAL A 40 -10.80 6.33 14.24
CA VAL A 40 -11.93 6.69 13.38
C VAL A 40 -12.16 5.57 12.38
N GLN A 41 -13.23 4.80 12.55
CA GLN A 41 -13.62 3.77 11.59
C GLN A 41 -14.44 4.39 10.48
N ILE A 42 -14.08 4.05 9.24
CA ILE A 42 -14.84 4.34 8.04
C ILE A 42 -15.28 3.02 7.40
N LYS A 43 -16.61 2.85 7.23
CA LYS A 43 -17.21 1.70 6.54
C LYS A 43 -18.42 2.20 5.76
N GLY A 44 -18.29 2.26 4.45
CA GLY A 44 -19.31 2.87 3.60
C GLY A 44 -19.65 4.29 4.06
N LEU A 45 -20.92 4.50 4.40
CA LEU A 45 -21.40 5.79 4.90
C LEU A 45 -21.28 5.95 6.42
N ASP A 46 -20.90 4.93 7.16
CA ASP A 46 -20.76 4.96 8.60
C ASP A 46 -19.34 5.36 9.01
N TRP A 47 -19.23 6.54 9.59
CA TRP A 47 -17.98 7.12 10.05
C TRP A 47 -18.09 7.37 11.56
N GLU A 48 -17.37 6.58 12.33
CA GLU A 48 -17.54 6.55 13.80
C GLU A 48 -16.21 6.64 14.53
N VAL A 49 -16.21 7.35 15.65
CA VAL A 49 -15.07 7.40 16.58
C VAL A 49 -15.21 6.27 17.60
N TYR A 50 -14.12 5.53 17.79
CA TYR A 50 -14.06 4.37 18.69
C TYR A 50 -13.12 4.59 19.86
N THR A 51 -13.52 4.09 21.02
CA THR A 51 -12.68 3.98 22.22
C THR A 51 -12.89 2.62 22.86
N ASN A 52 -11.80 1.90 23.15
CA ASN A 52 -11.85 0.56 23.75
C ASN A 52 -12.77 -0.41 22.99
N GLY A 53 -12.75 -0.34 21.65
CA GLY A 53 -13.55 -1.23 20.80
C GLY A 53 -15.03 -0.88 20.67
N ASN A 54 -15.50 0.22 21.29
CA ASN A 54 -16.89 0.67 21.21
C ASN A 54 -17.01 2.00 20.48
N PRO A 55 -18.05 2.20 19.63
CA PRO A 55 -18.35 3.48 19.05
C PRO A 55 -18.82 4.46 20.13
N ILE A 56 -18.28 5.68 20.11
CA ILE A 56 -18.62 6.73 21.09
C ILE A 56 -19.32 7.93 20.45
N ALA A 57 -19.11 8.16 19.15
CA ALA A 57 -19.71 9.27 18.43
C ALA A 57 -19.65 9.05 16.91
N ASN A 58 -20.58 9.67 16.20
CA ASN A 58 -20.48 9.81 14.75
C ASN A 58 -19.57 10.98 14.37
N VAL A 59 -18.85 10.87 13.26
CA VAL A 59 -18.09 11.95 12.67
C VAL A 59 -19.02 12.89 11.90
N ASP A 60 -18.91 14.19 12.15
CA ASP A 60 -19.50 15.21 11.28
C ASP A 60 -18.64 15.32 10.00
N LYS A 61 -19.17 14.81 8.90
CA LYS A 61 -18.47 14.77 7.62
C LYS A 61 -18.35 16.14 6.93
N SER A 62 -19.06 17.16 7.44
CA SER A 62 -18.98 18.50 6.87
C SER A 62 -17.66 19.20 7.19
N ASP A 63 -17.01 18.82 8.30
CA ASP A 63 -15.74 19.41 8.73
C ASP A 63 -14.78 18.42 9.42
N PHE A 64 -15.09 17.13 9.38
CA PHE A 64 -14.33 16.06 10.00
C PHE A 64 -14.08 16.31 11.50
N SER A 65 -15.16 16.45 12.26
CA SER A 65 -15.17 16.64 13.73
C SER A 65 -16.15 15.67 14.40
N PHE A 66 -16.16 15.65 15.72
CA PHE A 66 -17.16 14.89 16.48
C PHE A 66 -17.46 15.58 17.82
N ILE A 67 -18.55 15.17 18.49
CA ILE A 67 -18.90 15.64 19.83
C ILE A 67 -18.50 14.60 20.87
N HIS A 68 -17.71 15.02 21.86
CA HIS A 68 -17.30 14.20 23.00
C HIS A 68 -17.51 14.99 24.29
N ASP A 69 -18.25 14.42 25.25
CA ASP A 69 -18.61 15.07 26.52
C ASP A 69 -19.18 16.50 26.34
N GLY A 70 -20.06 16.66 25.34
CA GLY A 70 -20.69 17.94 25.03
C GLY A 70 -19.77 18.97 24.36
N LYS A 71 -18.53 18.63 24.03
CA LYS A 71 -17.56 19.51 23.37
C LYS A 71 -17.29 19.05 21.95
N LYS A 72 -17.19 20.00 21.03
CA LYS A 72 -16.73 19.71 19.67
C LYS A 72 -15.22 19.48 19.68
N ILE A 73 -14.82 18.31 19.19
CA ILE A 73 -13.42 17.94 18.95
C ILE A 73 -13.17 18.02 17.45
N GLN A 74 -12.29 18.93 17.04
CA GLN A 74 -11.80 19.06 15.68
C GLN A 74 -10.53 18.24 15.53
N PHE A 75 -10.45 17.45 14.47
CA PHE A 75 -9.20 16.78 14.11
C PHE A 75 -8.25 17.77 13.43
N ASP A 76 -6.99 17.75 13.84
CA ASP A 76 -5.91 18.53 13.23
C ASP A 76 -5.25 17.77 12.06
N PHE A 77 -5.32 16.44 12.06
CA PHE A 77 -4.63 15.58 11.09
C PHE A 77 -5.32 14.22 10.99
N ALA A 78 -5.29 13.61 9.81
CA ALA A 78 -5.77 12.26 9.55
C ALA A 78 -4.61 11.32 9.20
N TYR A 79 -4.32 10.33 10.06
CA TYR A 79 -3.42 9.24 9.73
C TYR A 79 -4.22 8.08 9.13
N ILE A 80 -4.06 7.83 7.84
CA ILE A 80 -4.84 6.85 7.09
C ILE A 80 -4.15 5.49 7.14
N THR A 81 -4.87 4.45 7.59
CA THR A 81 -4.43 3.05 7.59
C THR A 81 -5.38 2.16 6.78
N ILE A 82 -6.28 2.76 5.99
CA ILE A 82 -7.20 2.03 5.14
C ILE A 82 -6.44 1.51 3.91
N HIS A 83 -6.42 0.20 3.73
CA HIS A 83 -5.91 -0.48 2.54
C HIS A 83 -7.03 -0.59 1.50
N GLY A 84 -6.68 -0.35 0.22
CA GLY A 84 -7.67 -0.32 -0.86
C GLY A 84 -8.59 0.90 -0.79
N THR A 85 -9.82 0.75 -1.31
CA THR A 85 -10.82 1.83 -1.33
C THR A 85 -11.42 2.07 0.05
N PRO A 86 -11.66 3.33 0.48
CA PRO A 86 -11.35 4.61 -0.18
C PRO A 86 -9.98 5.19 0.19
N GLY A 87 -9.09 4.43 0.83
CA GLY A 87 -7.83 4.91 1.43
C GLY A 87 -6.66 5.03 0.46
N GLU A 88 -6.64 4.23 -0.64
CA GLU A 88 -5.52 4.19 -1.59
C GLU A 88 -5.89 4.67 -3.00
N ASP A 89 -7.15 4.92 -3.29
CA ASP A 89 -7.63 5.28 -4.63
C ASP A 89 -7.89 6.78 -4.84
N GLY A 90 -7.53 7.61 -3.87
CA GLY A 90 -7.65 9.06 -3.94
C GLY A 90 -8.99 9.63 -3.44
N LYS A 91 -9.99 8.81 -3.18
CA LYS A 91 -11.33 9.28 -2.75
C LYS A 91 -11.30 9.94 -1.38
N LEU A 92 -10.68 9.28 -0.41
CA LEU A 92 -10.58 9.81 0.95
C LEU A 92 -9.65 11.02 1.02
N GLN A 93 -8.58 11.02 0.23
CA GLN A 93 -7.68 12.15 0.08
C GLN A 93 -8.42 13.38 -0.47
N GLY A 94 -9.26 13.19 -1.49
CA GLY A 94 -10.09 14.26 -2.06
C GLY A 94 -11.08 14.84 -1.04
N TYR A 95 -11.67 14.01 -0.18
CA TYR A 95 -12.49 14.48 0.91
C TYR A 95 -11.69 15.33 1.91
N PHE A 96 -10.51 14.88 2.34
CA PHE A 96 -9.65 15.64 3.26
C PHE A 96 -9.16 16.95 2.67
N ASP A 97 -8.84 16.98 1.36
CA ASP A 97 -8.51 18.23 0.67
C ASP A 97 -9.66 19.24 0.71
N LEU A 98 -10.92 18.79 0.50
CA LEU A 98 -12.09 19.66 0.54
C LEU A 98 -12.36 20.24 1.95
N VAL A 99 -12.21 19.42 2.99
CA VAL A 99 -12.39 19.88 4.39
C VAL A 99 -11.10 20.46 5.00
N LYS A 100 -10.02 20.53 4.25
CA LYS A 100 -8.71 21.12 4.63
C LYS A 100 -8.08 20.46 5.86
N ILE A 101 -8.20 19.15 5.96
CA ILE A 101 -7.52 18.35 7.00
C ILE A 101 -6.28 17.72 6.35
N PRO A 102 -5.07 18.02 6.80
CA PRO A 102 -3.86 17.37 6.32
C PRO A 102 -3.85 15.88 6.69
N TYR A 103 -3.22 15.05 5.86
CA TYR A 103 -3.24 13.59 6.02
C TYR A 103 -1.88 12.95 5.71
N SER A 104 -1.72 11.67 6.11
CA SER A 104 -0.44 10.97 6.13
C SER A 104 0.02 10.37 4.81
N THR A 105 -0.87 10.21 3.83
CA THR A 105 -0.61 9.48 2.58
C THR A 105 -0.27 10.38 1.41
N CYS A 106 -0.09 9.79 0.23
CA CYS A 106 -0.05 10.50 -1.06
C CYS A 106 -1.33 11.27 -1.30
N GLY A 107 -1.26 12.32 -2.14
CA GLY A 107 -2.44 13.09 -2.57
C GLY A 107 -3.32 12.31 -3.56
N VAL A 108 -4.42 12.94 -3.97
CA VAL A 108 -5.43 12.34 -4.88
C VAL A 108 -4.82 11.75 -6.13
N TYR A 109 -4.01 12.54 -6.83
CA TYR A 109 -3.41 12.13 -8.11
C TYR A 109 -2.49 10.91 -7.95
N SER A 110 -1.55 10.97 -7.01
CA SER A 110 -0.58 9.90 -6.77
C SER A 110 -1.26 8.62 -6.32
N SER A 111 -2.23 8.72 -5.39
CA SER A 111 -2.99 7.57 -4.91
C SER A 111 -3.76 6.90 -6.05
N ALA A 112 -4.52 7.66 -6.85
CA ALA A 112 -5.28 7.11 -7.97
C ALA A 112 -4.38 6.50 -9.05
N LEU A 113 -3.23 7.13 -9.35
CA LEU A 113 -2.25 6.62 -10.33
C LEU A 113 -1.66 5.29 -9.87
N THR A 114 -1.16 5.25 -8.63
CA THR A 114 -0.42 4.08 -8.11
C THR A 114 -1.31 2.89 -7.80
N PHE A 115 -2.57 3.14 -7.39
CA PHE A 115 -3.55 2.08 -7.13
C PHE A 115 -3.95 1.33 -8.40
N ASN A 116 -3.95 2.00 -9.56
CA ASN A 116 -4.18 1.38 -10.85
C ASN A 116 -2.86 0.86 -11.44
N LYS A 117 -2.63 -0.46 -11.33
CA LYS A 117 -1.37 -1.11 -11.76
C LYS A 117 -1.02 -0.84 -13.22
N TYR A 118 -2.02 -0.85 -14.11
CA TYR A 118 -1.80 -0.60 -15.53
C TYR A 118 -1.36 0.85 -15.80
N PHE A 119 -2.03 1.83 -15.21
CA PHE A 119 -1.67 3.23 -15.41
C PHE A 119 -0.32 3.55 -14.77
N CYS A 120 -0.07 3.08 -13.55
CA CYS A 120 1.22 3.26 -12.88
C CYS A 120 2.37 2.67 -13.71
N SER A 121 2.22 1.42 -14.15
CA SER A 121 3.25 0.75 -14.96
C SER A 121 3.49 1.45 -16.29
N ASN A 122 2.45 1.87 -17.02
CA ASN A 122 2.63 2.56 -18.28
C ASN A 122 3.25 3.96 -18.10
N TYR A 123 2.87 4.68 -17.04
CA TYR A 123 3.49 5.95 -16.70
C TYR A 123 4.99 5.77 -16.42
N LEU A 124 5.35 4.86 -15.52
CA LEU A 124 6.74 4.62 -15.14
C LEU A 124 7.60 4.06 -16.29
N ARG A 125 7.00 3.29 -17.20
CA ARG A 125 7.69 2.78 -18.41
C ARG A 125 8.20 3.90 -19.30
N THR A 126 7.51 5.06 -19.36
CA THR A 126 7.98 6.22 -20.13
C THR A 126 9.28 6.82 -19.61
N PHE A 127 9.64 6.54 -18.35
CA PHE A 127 10.89 6.96 -17.70
C PHE A 127 11.96 5.86 -17.67
N GLY A 128 11.76 4.77 -18.42
CA GLY A 128 12.71 3.68 -18.53
C GLY A 128 12.77 2.77 -17.30
N ILE A 129 11.72 2.70 -16.50
CA ILE A 129 11.64 1.75 -15.39
C ILE A 129 11.33 0.36 -15.95
N THR A 130 12.18 -0.61 -15.60
CA THR A 130 12.02 -2.01 -16.01
C THR A 130 10.87 -2.68 -15.27
N MET A 131 10.01 -3.39 -15.98
CA MET A 131 8.85 -4.10 -15.42
C MET A 131 8.39 -5.21 -16.36
N ALA A 132 7.54 -6.10 -15.88
CA ALA A 132 6.90 -7.15 -16.64
C ALA A 132 6.09 -6.61 -17.82
N LYS A 133 6.02 -7.39 -18.93
CA LYS A 133 5.04 -7.13 -19.98
C LYS A 133 3.65 -7.46 -19.46
N SER A 134 2.66 -6.68 -19.85
CA SER A 134 1.29 -6.90 -19.44
C SER A 134 0.28 -6.68 -20.56
N VAL A 135 -0.87 -7.31 -20.41
CA VAL A 135 -2.08 -7.09 -21.21
C VAL A 135 -3.22 -6.79 -20.26
N ARG A 136 -3.93 -5.68 -20.53
CA ARG A 136 -5.12 -5.29 -19.77
C ARG A 136 -6.35 -5.86 -20.48
N LEU A 137 -7.28 -6.42 -19.71
CA LEU A 137 -8.52 -7.01 -20.18
C LEU A 137 -9.68 -6.52 -19.32
N PHE A 138 -10.84 -6.39 -19.94
CA PHE A 138 -12.07 -6.04 -19.26
C PHE A 138 -13.06 -7.21 -19.31
N LYS A 139 -13.95 -7.26 -18.35
CA LYS A 139 -15.05 -8.21 -18.34
C LYS A 139 -15.90 -8.05 -19.60
N GLY A 140 -16.07 -9.15 -20.31
CA GLY A 140 -16.79 -9.17 -21.58
C GLY A 140 -15.90 -9.04 -22.82
N ASP A 141 -14.59 -8.82 -22.68
CA ASP A 141 -13.65 -8.85 -23.80
C ASP A 141 -13.59 -10.26 -24.42
N LYS A 142 -13.44 -10.32 -25.75
CA LYS A 142 -13.13 -11.57 -26.45
C LYS A 142 -11.63 -11.85 -26.29
N ILE A 143 -11.32 -12.84 -25.48
CA ILE A 143 -9.94 -13.18 -25.16
C ILE A 143 -9.46 -14.27 -26.09
N ASP A 144 -8.42 -13.97 -26.88
CA ASP A 144 -7.67 -14.96 -27.65
C ASP A 144 -6.49 -15.46 -26.78
N ALA A 145 -6.68 -16.62 -26.18
CA ALA A 145 -5.68 -17.22 -25.28
C ALA A 145 -4.35 -17.53 -26.00
N ASP A 146 -4.37 -17.87 -27.30
CA ASP A 146 -3.14 -18.15 -28.04
C ASP A 146 -2.34 -16.89 -28.30
N GLN A 147 -2.98 -15.80 -28.73
CA GLN A 147 -2.31 -14.50 -28.87
C GLN A 147 -1.77 -13.98 -27.54
N LEU A 148 -2.50 -14.18 -26.45
CA LEU A 148 -2.07 -13.74 -25.12
C LEU A 148 -0.79 -14.48 -24.70
N ILE A 149 -0.76 -15.80 -24.87
CA ILE A 149 0.38 -16.65 -24.53
C ILE A 149 1.56 -16.38 -25.48
N GLU A 150 1.32 -16.18 -26.77
CA GLU A 150 2.37 -15.80 -27.73
C GLU A 150 3.06 -14.50 -27.31
N LYS A 151 2.30 -13.53 -26.82
CA LYS A 151 2.81 -12.21 -26.40
C LYS A 151 3.57 -12.24 -25.08
N LEU A 152 3.08 -12.98 -24.09
CA LEU A 152 3.59 -12.95 -22.72
C LEU A 152 4.44 -14.16 -22.33
N GLY A 153 4.30 -15.28 -23.03
CA GLY A 153 4.85 -16.57 -22.62
C GLY A 153 4.03 -17.23 -21.51
N LEU A 154 4.52 -18.36 -21.02
CA LEU A 154 4.04 -19.02 -19.81
C LEU A 154 5.24 -19.29 -18.90
N PRO A 155 5.07 -19.22 -17.57
CA PRO A 155 3.86 -18.86 -16.82
C PRO A 155 3.47 -17.39 -16.95
N VAL A 156 2.20 -17.07 -16.63
CA VAL A 156 1.71 -15.69 -16.48
C VAL A 156 1.01 -15.53 -15.13
N PHE A 157 0.96 -14.28 -14.63
CA PHE A 157 0.07 -13.91 -13.54
C PHE A 157 -1.20 -13.27 -14.08
N VAL A 158 -2.35 -13.71 -13.60
CA VAL A 158 -3.65 -13.08 -13.80
C VAL A 158 -4.05 -12.42 -12.48
N LYS A 159 -4.39 -11.12 -12.50
CA LYS A 159 -4.69 -10.35 -11.28
C LYS A 159 -5.66 -9.19 -11.55
N PRO A 160 -6.40 -8.73 -10.53
CA PRO A 160 -7.13 -7.46 -10.60
C PRO A 160 -6.18 -6.30 -10.91
N ASN A 161 -6.60 -5.36 -11.75
CA ASN A 161 -5.81 -4.15 -12.06
C ASN A 161 -5.74 -3.19 -10.86
N ALA A 162 -6.82 -3.09 -10.07
CA ALA A 162 -6.89 -2.33 -8.83
C ALA A 162 -7.24 -3.28 -7.68
N GLY A 163 -6.44 -3.25 -6.61
CA GLY A 163 -6.61 -4.14 -5.46
C GLY A 163 -5.27 -4.49 -4.81
N GLY A 164 -5.35 -5.09 -3.64
CA GLY A 164 -4.20 -5.45 -2.81
C GLY A 164 -4.24 -6.88 -2.29
N SER A 165 -3.30 -7.20 -1.38
CA SER A 165 -3.22 -8.46 -0.63
C SER A 165 -3.30 -9.76 -1.45
N SER A 166 -3.00 -9.70 -2.75
CA SER A 166 -3.03 -10.85 -3.68
C SER A 166 -4.40 -11.54 -3.82
N PHE A 167 -5.51 -10.85 -3.50
CA PHE A 167 -6.84 -11.35 -3.79
C PHE A 167 -7.07 -11.45 -5.31
N GLY A 168 -7.64 -12.57 -5.77
CA GLY A 168 -7.88 -12.83 -7.19
C GLY A 168 -6.62 -12.98 -8.04
N VAL A 169 -5.44 -13.22 -7.44
CA VAL A 169 -4.17 -13.43 -8.15
C VAL A 169 -3.93 -14.91 -8.39
N THR A 170 -3.68 -15.28 -9.64
CA THR A 170 -3.39 -16.67 -10.02
C THR A 170 -2.15 -16.74 -10.91
N LYS A 171 -1.23 -17.66 -10.60
CA LYS A 171 -0.12 -18.04 -11.48
C LYS A 171 -0.59 -19.15 -12.42
N VAL A 172 -0.70 -18.83 -13.70
CA VAL A 172 -1.12 -19.72 -14.77
C VAL A 172 0.11 -20.35 -15.43
N LYS A 173 0.27 -21.65 -15.32
CA LYS A 173 1.40 -22.41 -15.90
C LYS A 173 1.06 -23.03 -17.24
N GLU A 174 -0.22 -23.30 -17.47
CA GLU A 174 -0.73 -23.98 -18.67
C GLU A 174 -1.95 -23.24 -19.22
N LYS A 175 -2.10 -23.23 -20.54
CA LYS A 175 -3.21 -22.57 -21.24
C LYS A 175 -4.59 -22.96 -20.70
N ALA A 176 -4.76 -24.23 -20.30
CA ALA A 176 -6.03 -24.74 -19.77
C ALA A 176 -6.50 -24.04 -18.49
N GLN A 177 -5.56 -23.49 -17.70
CA GLN A 177 -5.86 -22.80 -16.43
C GLN A 177 -6.28 -21.33 -16.65
N LEU A 178 -6.05 -20.77 -17.85
CA LEU A 178 -6.21 -19.33 -18.09
C LEU A 178 -7.64 -18.86 -17.88
N GLN A 179 -8.63 -19.58 -18.37
CA GLN A 179 -10.03 -19.19 -18.27
C GLN A 179 -10.50 -19.11 -16.81
N GLU A 180 -10.18 -20.11 -16.00
CA GLU A 180 -10.52 -20.15 -14.57
C GLU A 180 -9.84 -19.00 -13.80
N ALA A 181 -8.57 -18.72 -14.10
CA ALA A 181 -7.82 -17.62 -13.51
C ALA A 181 -8.42 -16.25 -13.85
N LEU A 182 -8.88 -16.05 -15.10
CA LEU A 182 -9.56 -14.84 -15.53
C LEU A 182 -10.90 -14.67 -14.79
N GLU A 183 -11.69 -15.73 -14.69
CA GLU A 183 -12.97 -15.70 -13.96
C GLU A 183 -12.77 -15.39 -12.49
N LEU A 184 -11.76 -15.97 -11.83
CA LEU A 184 -11.43 -15.67 -10.44
C LEU A 184 -11.03 -14.18 -10.26
N ALA A 185 -10.16 -13.65 -11.10
CA ALA A 185 -9.77 -12.25 -11.02
C ALA A 185 -10.95 -11.30 -11.27
N MET A 186 -11.89 -11.70 -12.13
CA MET A 186 -13.13 -10.95 -12.41
C MET A 186 -14.16 -10.98 -11.28
N THR A 187 -13.98 -11.80 -10.25
CA THR A 187 -14.79 -11.69 -9.02
C THR A 187 -14.41 -10.48 -8.19
N GLU A 188 -13.15 -10.03 -8.28
CA GLU A 188 -12.61 -8.89 -7.54
C GLU A 188 -12.70 -7.57 -8.33
N SER A 189 -12.58 -7.63 -9.67
CA SER A 189 -12.59 -6.44 -10.53
C SER A 189 -13.00 -6.77 -11.97
N ASP A 190 -13.79 -5.89 -12.59
CA ASP A 190 -14.10 -5.96 -14.01
C ASP A 190 -12.93 -5.53 -14.93
N ASP A 191 -11.81 -5.10 -14.34
CA ASP A 191 -10.58 -4.62 -14.99
C ASP A 191 -9.39 -5.42 -14.44
N ILE A 192 -8.78 -6.25 -15.28
CA ILE A 192 -7.75 -7.21 -14.90
C ILE A 192 -6.47 -7.05 -15.72
N LEU A 193 -5.37 -7.52 -15.16
CA LEU A 193 -4.08 -7.62 -15.84
C LEU A 193 -3.65 -9.08 -15.98
N VAL A 194 -3.09 -9.38 -17.14
CA VAL A 194 -2.28 -10.58 -17.36
C VAL A 194 -0.85 -10.15 -17.59
N GLU A 195 0.08 -10.64 -16.76
CA GLU A 195 1.49 -10.24 -16.80
C GLU A 195 2.41 -11.43 -16.97
N GLU A 196 3.52 -11.23 -17.70
CA GLU A 196 4.58 -12.24 -17.79
C GLU A 196 5.18 -12.54 -16.43
N PHE A 197 5.52 -13.78 -16.17
CA PHE A 197 6.21 -14.18 -14.95
C PHE A 197 7.69 -13.82 -15.02
N ILE A 198 8.14 -13.05 -14.06
CA ILE A 198 9.57 -12.75 -13.87
C ILE A 198 10.12 -13.72 -12.82
N ASP A 199 10.94 -14.68 -13.29
CA ASP A 199 11.60 -15.65 -12.42
C ASP A 199 12.78 -15.00 -11.68
N GLY A 200 12.53 -14.59 -10.42
CA GLY A 200 13.49 -13.85 -9.62
C GLY A 200 13.13 -13.85 -8.14
N LYS A 201 13.88 -13.08 -7.34
CA LYS A 201 13.65 -12.92 -5.91
C LYS A 201 12.88 -11.64 -5.64
N GLU A 202 11.97 -11.69 -4.69
CA GLU A 202 11.15 -10.54 -4.31
C GLU A 202 11.84 -9.67 -3.24
N PHE A 203 11.79 -8.35 -3.44
CA PHE A 203 12.33 -7.35 -2.53
C PHE A 203 11.35 -6.20 -2.36
N THR A 204 11.37 -5.60 -1.17
CA THR A 204 10.56 -4.42 -0.90
C THR A 204 11.39 -3.33 -0.23
N CYS A 205 11.14 -2.07 -0.62
CA CYS A 205 11.83 -0.90 -0.12
C CYS A 205 10.83 0.18 0.29
N GLY A 206 10.81 0.50 1.58
CA GLY A 206 10.05 1.61 2.13
C GLY A 206 10.83 2.91 2.09
N LEU A 207 10.13 4.03 1.99
CA LEU A 207 10.72 5.36 2.10
C LEU A 207 9.68 6.41 2.47
N VAL A 208 10.18 7.56 2.94
CA VAL A 208 9.37 8.75 3.26
C VAL A 208 10.16 10.02 2.98
N LYS A 209 9.49 11.10 2.61
CA LYS A 209 10.06 12.44 2.52
C LYS A 209 9.54 13.30 3.66
N ILE A 210 10.44 13.87 4.47
CA ILE A 210 10.14 14.72 5.62
C ILE A 210 11.00 15.97 5.51
N ALA A 211 10.40 17.14 5.61
CA ALA A 211 11.08 18.44 5.51
C ALA A 211 11.97 18.58 4.25
N GLY A 212 11.55 17.97 3.14
CA GLY A 212 12.29 17.99 1.87
C GLY A 212 13.36 16.90 1.74
N GLU A 213 13.73 16.20 2.79
CA GLU A 213 14.70 15.10 2.77
C GLU A 213 14.04 13.73 2.70
N LYS A 214 14.60 12.83 1.90
CA LYS A 214 14.13 11.44 1.81
C LYS A 214 14.90 10.56 2.77
N ILE A 215 14.15 9.80 3.55
CA ILE A 215 14.65 8.70 4.37
C ILE A 215 14.26 7.41 3.65
N VAL A 216 15.23 6.75 3.01
CA VAL A 216 15.03 5.47 2.34
C VAL A 216 15.38 4.37 3.35
N PHE A 217 14.42 3.48 3.59
CA PHE A 217 14.56 2.43 4.59
C PHE A 217 15.44 1.28 4.09
N PRO A 218 15.96 0.43 5.00
CA PRO A 218 16.62 -0.81 4.63
C PRO A 218 15.70 -1.68 3.76
N VAL A 219 16.29 -2.32 2.75
CA VAL A 219 15.55 -3.22 1.86
C VAL A 219 15.22 -4.52 2.59
N THR A 220 14.04 -5.08 2.36
CA THR A 220 13.65 -6.41 2.86
C THR A 220 13.65 -7.41 1.70
N GLU A 221 14.29 -8.57 1.89
CA GLU A 221 14.16 -9.75 1.03
C GLU A 221 12.92 -10.54 1.48
N VAL A 222 12.05 -10.88 0.54
CA VAL A 222 10.81 -11.63 0.78
C VAL A 222 10.95 -13.03 0.20
N ILE A 223 10.84 -14.04 1.04
CA ILE A 223 11.04 -15.45 0.67
C ILE A 223 9.76 -16.22 0.99
N PRO A 224 8.78 -16.25 0.07
CA PRO A 224 7.58 -17.03 0.29
C PRO A 224 7.91 -18.52 0.30
N GLN A 225 7.28 -19.29 1.22
CA GLN A 225 7.35 -20.74 1.19
C GLN A 225 6.41 -21.34 0.13
N ASN A 226 5.40 -20.53 -0.30
CA ASN A 226 4.53 -20.84 -1.42
C ASN A 226 5.22 -20.48 -2.76
N GLU A 227 4.61 -20.82 -3.89
CA GLU A 227 5.13 -20.52 -5.23
C GLU A 227 5.27 -19.02 -5.51
N PHE A 228 4.53 -18.18 -4.80
CA PHE A 228 4.61 -16.72 -4.84
C PHE A 228 4.07 -16.12 -3.53
N PHE A 229 4.22 -14.83 -3.34
CA PHE A 229 3.80 -14.10 -2.15
C PHE A 229 2.29 -13.83 -2.19
N ASP A 230 1.50 -14.90 -1.97
CA ASP A 230 0.04 -14.87 -1.94
C ASP A 230 -0.52 -14.37 -0.60
N TYR A 231 -1.86 -14.42 -0.45
CA TYR A 231 -2.53 -13.99 0.79
C TYR A 231 -2.08 -14.78 2.02
N GLU A 232 -1.94 -16.11 1.90
CA GLU A 232 -1.47 -16.94 3.01
C GLU A 232 -0.02 -16.60 3.36
N ALA A 233 0.83 -16.42 2.37
CA ALA A 233 2.22 -16.02 2.56
C ALA A 233 2.34 -14.65 3.26
N LYS A 234 1.39 -13.74 3.04
CA LYS A 234 1.37 -12.39 3.65
C LYS A 234 0.89 -12.36 5.10
N TYR A 235 -0.06 -13.22 5.47
CA TYR A 235 -0.80 -13.04 6.74
C TYR A 235 -0.80 -14.27 7.66
N VAL A 236 -0.33 -15.43 7.19
CA VAL A 236 -0.18 -16.63 8.02
C VAL A 236 1.25 -16.74 8.52
N ALA A 237 1.43 -16.72 9.82
CA ALA A 237 2.75 -16.81 10.44
C ALA A 237 3.53 -18.06 9.98
N GLY A 238 4.81 -17.88 9.64
CA GLY A 238 5.70 -18.94 9.20
C GLY A 238 5.55 -19.37 7.74
N LYS A 239 4.76 -18.65 6.93
CA LYS A 239 4.61 -18.90 5.48
C LYS A 239 5.55 -18.08 4.61
N THR A 240 6.24 -17.11 5.19
CA THR A 240 7.21 -16.28 4.51
C THR A 240 8.34 -15.94 5.47
N ASP A 241 9.58 -16.02 5.00
CA ASP A 241 10.72 -15.47 5.68
C ASP A 241 10.96 -14.04 5.15
N GLU A 242 11.02 -13.09 6.07
CA GLU A 242 11.26 -11.67 5.79
C GLU A 242 12.60 -11.29 6.40
N ILE A 243 13.55 -10.88 5.57
CA ILE A 243 14.92 -10.60 6.01
C ILE A 243 15.25 -9.14 5.78
N THR A 244 15.38 -8.40 6.88
CA THR A 244 15.74 -6.97 6.88
C THR A 244 16.97 -6.74 7.74
N PRO A 245 18.08 -6.18 7.23
CA PRO A 245 18.36 -5.84 5.82
C PRO A 245 18.46 -7.07 4.90
N ALA A 246 18.09 -6.89 3.63
CA ALA A 246 18.15 -7.93 2.59
C ALA A 246 19.57 -8.47 2.37
N ARG A 247 19.69 -9.75 2.01
CA ARG A 247 20.97 -10.44 1.74
C ARG A 247 21.41 -10.24 0.29
N ILE A 248 21.63 -8.97 -0.09
CA ILE A 248 22.15 -8.58 -1.40
C ILE A 248 23.40 -7.71 -1.24
N SER A 249 24.15 -7.51 -2.33
CA SER A 249 25.35 -6.67 -2.30
C SER A 249 25.02 -5.20 -1.98
N ALA A 250 25.98 -4.47 -1.46
CA ALA A 250 25.82 -3.03 -1.20
C ALA A 250 25.47 -2.26 -2.50
N GLU A 251 26.00 -2.68 -3.65
CA GLU A 251 25.70 -2.10 -4.95
C GLU A 251 24.22 -2.30 -5.33
N LEU A 252 23.69 -3.51 -5.19
CA LEU A 252 22.27 -3.81 -5.46
C LEU A 252 21.37 -3.09 -4.45
N THR A 253 21.77 -3.01 -3.17
CA THR A 253 21.02 -2.23 -2.17
C THR A 253 20.93 -0.77 -2.59
N GLN A 254 22.05 -0.16 -2.96
CA GLN A 254 22.06 1.23 -3.41
C GLN A 254 21.24 1.42 -4.69
N LYS A 255 21.35 0.49 -5.65
CA LYS A 255 20.56 0.52 -6.91
C LYS A 255 19.07 0.56 -6.65
N VAL A 256 18.53 -0.35 -5.80
CA VAL A 256 17.09 -0.40 -5.54
C VAL A 256 16.62 0.79 -4.68
N GLN A 257 17.42 1.27 -3.74
CA GLN A 257 17.10 2.46 -2.95
C GLN A 257 17.04 3.73 -3.82
N GLN A 258 17.98 3.90 -4.76
CA GLN A 258 17.96 5.00 -5.73
C GLN A 258 16.78 4.89 -6.69
N LEU A 259 16.46 3.66 -7.15
CA LEU A 259 15.30 3.40 -7.98
C LEU A 259 14.00 3.75 -7.24
N SER A 260 13.86 3.33 -5.98
CA SER A 260 12.71 3.66 -5.13
C SER A 260 12.58 5.17 -4.93
N SER A 261 13.69 5.87 -4.66
CA SER A 261 13.72 7.32 -4.55
C SER A 261 13.28 8.02 -5.85
N LYS A 262 13.70 7.50 -7.02
CA LYS A 262 13.29 8.01 -8.33
C LYS A 262 11.79 7.80 -8.58
N ILE A 263 11.26 6.59 -8.30
CA ILE A 263 9.84 6.28 -8.48
C ILE A 263 8.97 7.14 -7.55
N TYR A 264 9.41 7.34 -6.31
CA TYR A 264 8.72 8.21 -5.35
C TYR A 264 8.52 9.63 -5.90
N ASP A 265 9.57 10.22 -6.51
CA ASP A 265 9.46 11.54 -7.13
C ASP A 265 8.62 11.53 -8.41
N LEU A 266 8.81 10.54 -9.28
CA LEU A 266 8.05 10.42 -10.52
C LEU A 266 6.54 10.31 -10.27
N CYS A 267 6.13 9.56 -9.23
CA CYS A 267 4.72 9.41 -8.85
C CYS A 267 4.22 10.55 -7.95
N ASP A 268 5.02 11.59 -7.68
CA ASP A 268 4.67 12.69 -6.76
C ASP A 268 4.19 12.17 -5.39
N CYS A 269 4.89 11.15 -4.88
CA CYS A 269 4.51 10.50 -3.64
C CYS A 269 4.73 11.40 -2.42
N SER A 270 3.96 11.13 -1.38
CA SER A 270 4.01 11.81 -0.08
C SER A 270 3.70 10.82 1.04
N GLY A 271 4.22 11.09 2.26
CA GLY A 271 4.09 10.14 3.37
C GLY A 271 4.95 8.89 3.16
N ILE A 272 4.65 7.85 3.93
CA ILE A 272 5.37 6.57 3.80
C ILE A 272 4.83 5.79 2.61
N VAL A 273 5.73 5.38 1.73
CA VAL A 273 5.45 4.55 0.56
C VAL A 273 6.34 3.32 0.60
N ARG A 274 5.82 2.18 0.16
CA ARG A 274 6.58 0.95 -0.05
C ARG A 274 6.51 0.56 -1.51
N ILE A 275 7.66 0.23 -2.10
CA ILE A 275 7.76 -0.16 -3.50
C ILE A 275 8.32 -1.57 -3.58
N ASP A 276 7.65 -2.42 -4.35
CA ASP A 276 7.92 -3.84 -4.44
C ASP A 276 8.57 -4.18 -5.79
N TYR A 277 9.51 -5.11 -5.77
CA TYR A 277 10.37 -5.46 -6.91
C TYR A 277 10.63 -6.96 -7.01
N ILE A 278 10.91 -7.44 -8.24
CA ILE A 278 11.59 -8.72 -8.48
C ILE A 278 13.00 -8.44 -8.95
N LEU A 279 14.01 -9.05 -8.33
CA LEU A 279 15.41 -9.04 -8.79
C LEU A 279 15.67 -10.28 -9.65
N LYS A 280 16.01 -10.07 -10.92
CA LYS A 280 16.41 -11.09 -11.86
C LYS A 280 17.65 -10.61 -12.62
N ASP A 281 18.70 -11.43 -12.71
CA ASP A 281 19.92 -11.13 -13.48
C ASP A 281 20.55 -9.75 -13.14
N ASN A 282 20.57 -9.38 -11.84
CA ASN A 282 21.02 -8.08 -11.31
C ASN A 282 20.21 -6.86 -11.79
N GLU A 283 18.99 -7.08 -12.33
CA GLU A 283 18.05 -6.05 -12.70
C GLU A 283 16.78 -6.12 -11.85
N PHE A 284 16.35 -4.94 -11.33
CA PHE A 284 15.11 -4.82 -10.57
C PHE A 284 13.93 -4.54 -11.49
N TYR A 285 12.97 -5.44 -11.49
CA TYR A 285 11.69 -5.31 -12.16
C TYR A 285 10.68 -4.73 -11.17
N PHE A 286 10.14 -3.57 -11.49
CA PHE A 286 9.10 -2.92 -10.69
C PHE A 286 7.81 -3.77 -10.68
N LEU A 287 7.21 -3.92 -9.50
CA LEU A 287 5.91 -4.59 -9.32
C LEU A 287 4.79 -3.60 -9.05
N GLU A 288 4.89 -2.86 -7.94
CA GLU A 288 3.86 -1.92 -7.51
C GLU A 288 4.36 -0.88 -6.51
N VAL A 289 3.58 0.19 -6.35
CA VAL A 289 3.74 1.21 -5.31
C VAL A 289 2.59 1.09 -4.33
N ASN A 290 2.88 0.90 -3.05
CA ASN A 290 1.91 0.87 -1.96
C ASN A 290 1.94 2.19 -1.21
N THR A 291 0.91 3.02 -1.35
CA THR A 291 0.82 4.36 -0.75
C THR A 291 0.23 4.36 0.66
N THR A 292 -0.37 3.26 1.07
CA THR A 292 -0.81 3.00 2.46
C THR A 292 -0.29 1.62 2.89
N PRO A 293 1.04 1.46 3.07
CA PRO A 293 1.63 0.17 3.39
C PRO A 293 1.15 -0.36 4.75
N GLY A 294 1.19 -1.68 4.92
CA GLY A 294 0.86 -2.34 6.18
C GLY A 294 1.69 -1.79 7.34
N MET A 295 1.02 -1.53 8.46
CA MET A 295 1.59 -0.91 9.66
C MET A 295 1.40 -1.78 10.93
N THR A 296 1.10 -3.07 10.78
CA THR A 296 1.12 -3.98 11.94
C THR A 296 2.56 -4.12 12.46
N ALA A 297 2.74 -4.57 13.69
CA ALA A 297 4.08 -4.73 14.27
C ALA A 297 5.00 -5.65 13.44
N THR A 298 4.41 -6.58 12.68
CA THR A 298 5.11 -7.53 11.81
C THR A 298 5.13 -7.12 10.34
N SER A 299 4.59 -5.95 9.97
CA SER A 299 4.64 -5.46 8.58
C SER A 299 6.04 -4.96 8.21
N PHE A 300 6.36 -4.96 6.91
CA PHE A 300 7.67 -4.57 6.39
C PHE A 300 8.14 -3.18 6.86
N VAL A 301 7.28 -2.16 6.78
CA VAL A 301 7.66 -0.78 7.12
C VAL A 301 8.07 -0.64 8.59
N PRO A 302 7.28 -1.10 9.59
CA PRO A 302 7.74 -1.12 10.98
C PRO A 302 9.03 -1.89 11.21
N GLN A 303 9.23 -3.05 10.55
CA GLN A 303 10.49 -3.82 10.63
C GLN A 303 11.66 -3.05 10.02
N GLN A 304 11.49 -2.40 8.87
CA GLN A 304 12.50 -1.58 8.22
C GLN A 304 12.90 -0.38 9.07
N ILE A 305 11.93 0.29 9.72
CA ILE A 305 12.19 1.39 10.65
C ILE A 305 12.97 0.90 11.87
N ALA A 306 12.58 -0.23 12.46
CA ALA A 306 13.29 -0.84 13.58
C ALA A 306 14.73 -1.25 13.21
N ALA A 307 14.98 -1.73 11.99
CA ALA A 307 16.31 -2.04 11.48
C ALA A 307 17.23 -0.81 11.30
N MET A 308 16.67 0.41 11.43
CA MET A 308 17.42 1.68 11.48
C MET A 308 17.64 2.17 12.93
N ASP A 309 17.38 1.34 13.94
CA ASP A 309 17.41 1.74 15.37
C ASP A 309 16.45 2.91 15.68
N ARG A 310 15.31 3.02 14.93
CA ARG A 310 14.29 4.04 15.15
C ARG A 310 12.98 3.41 15.64
N LYS A 311 12.26 4.17 16.46
CA LYS A 311 10.89 3.81 16.85
C LYS A 311 9.90 4.28 15.79
N LEU A 312 8.86 3.50 15.58
CA LEU A 312 7.76 3.88 14.67
C LEU A 312 7.16 5.23 15.05
N GLY A 313 6.88 5.45 16.34
CA GLY A 313 6.32 6.71 16.85
C GLY A 313 7.15 7.94 16.50
N ASP A 314 8.49 7.85 16.53
CA ASP A 314 9.36 8.96 16.18
C ASP A 314 9.20 9.35 14.70
N VAL A 315 9.12 8.36 13.81
CA VAL A 315 8.95 8.59 12.37
C VAL A 315 7.55 9.16 12.07
N LEU A 316 6.50 8.58 12.69
CA LEU A 316 5.12 9.08 12.51
C LEU A 316 4.96 10.49 13.07
N GLY A 317 5.58 10.79 14.21
CA GLY A 317 5.58 12.13 14.82
C GLY A 317 6.19 13.17 13.88
N LEU A 318 7.35 12.87 13.27
CA LEU A 318 7.99 13.76 12.30
C LEU A 318 7.13 14.01 11.06
N ILE A 319 6.41 12.99 10.56
CA ILE A 319 5.49 13.14 9.43
C ILE A 319 4.33 14.07 9.79
N ILE A 320 3.72 13.85 10.96
CA ILE A 320 2.60 14.68 11.45
C ILE A 320 3.06 16.13 11.61
N GLU A 321 4.19 16.37 12.27
CA GLU A 321 4.74 17.71 12.47
C GLU A 321 5.07 18.42 11.16
N ASP A 322 5.62 17.70 10.18
CA ASP A 322 5.96 18.27 8.88
C ASP A 322 4.70 18.69 8.10
N LYS A 323 3.67 17.86 8.11
CA LYS A 323 2.40 18.11 7.40
C LYS A 323 1.51 19.16 8.09
N LEU A 324 1.75 19.48 9.35
CA LEU A 324 1.01 20.49 10.12
C LEU A 324 1.63 21.90 10.02
N LYS A 325 2.78 22.06 9.36
CA LYS A 325 3.39 23.37 9.09
C LYS A 325 2.65 24.12 7.98
#